data_a93710dcf01be105d2c7fc9b42561f37
#
_entry.id   a93710dcf01be105d2c7fc9b42561f37
#
_cell.length_a   1.000
_cell.length_b   1.000
_cell.length_c   1.000
_cell.angle_alpha   90.00
_cell.angle_beta   90.00
_cell.angle_gamma   90.00
#
_symmetry.space_group_name_H-M   'P 1'
#
loop_
_entity.id
_entity.type
_entity.pdbx_description
1 polymer ?
#
loop_
_entity_poly.entity_id
_entity_poly.type
_entity_poly.pdbx_seq_one_letter_code
_entity_poly.pdbx_strand_id
1 'polypeptide(L)'
;MSDGTVELVLGVDSGGSGLRLALGAVDPRYPVRTAVCAEPVRTGSAGIDAAHLLEQVLPVVRGLLEAAGPGAAVTAAAIGAAGMATLGDRLRAELPAALASALGIGRLALAADAVTAYAGALGQRPGAVVAGGTGMIALGTDLSTWRRADGWGHLLGDSGGGAWIGREGLDAAMRAHDGRRGGSPALLERLETVFGPAAGLPGLLYPRTDRPALLASFAPEVAACAGTDGTAATILRRAAAHIAAAAAAVCPGPAEHHTEAYEIALTGGLFRMGEALLGPVREELAEQVPRARLVPAAGDPLHGSLEIARALAGAGLRLPPHPALLSVPGVT
;
A
#
# COMPACT_ATOMS: atom_id res chain seq x y z
N MET A 1 -38.94 -7.77 20.52
CA MET A 1 -37.50 -7.43 20.62
C MET A 1 -36.84 -8.19 19.45
N SER A 2 -36.55 -7.54 18.34
CA SER A 2 -35.87 -8.16 17.21
C SER A 2 -34.50 -8.62 17.68
N ASP A 3 -34.28 -9.90 17.56
CA ASP A 3 -32.95 -10.53 17.72
C ASP A 3 -32.04 -9.92 16.64
N GLY A 4 -31.41 -8.80 16.99
CA GLY A 4 -30.66 -7.99 16.06
C GLY A 4 -29.31 -8.64 15.82
N THR A 5 -29.28 -9.62 14.94
CA THR A 5 -28.02 -10.18 14.41
C THR A 5 -27.20 -9.03 13.79
N VAL A 6 -26.08 -8.70 14.38
CA VAL A 6 -25.21 -7.65 13.85
C VAL A 6 -24.53 -8.21 12.59
N GLU A 7 -24.85 -7.63 11.45
CA GLU A 7 -24.17 -7.98 10.19
C GLU A 7 -22.73 -7.51 10.25
N LEU A 8 -21.80 -8.48 10.18
CA LEU A 8 -20.37 -8.23 10.22
C LEU A 8 -19.75 -8.30 8.84
N VAL A 9 -18.67 -7.56 8.66
CA VAL A 9 -17.86 -7.56 7.46
C VAL A 9 -16.40 -7.75 7.82
N LEU A 10 -15.65 -8.38 6.91
CA LEU A 10 -14.25 -8.70 7.09
C LEU A 10 -13.38 -7.92 6.09
N GLY A 11 -12.43 -7.16 6.61
CA GLY A 11 -11.33 -6.59 5.85
C GLY A 11 -10.04 -7.38 6.09
N VAL A 12 -9.31 -7.69 5.04
CA VAL A 12 -7.97 -8.32 5.11
C VAL A 12 -7.00 -7.50 4.29
N ASP A 13 -5.83 -7.22 4.86
CA ASP A 13 -4.71 -6.56 4.19
C ASP A 13 -3.48 -7.48 4.27
N SER A 14 -3.05 -7.98 3.11
CA SER A 14 -1.91 -8.88 2.95
C SER A 14 -0.75 -8.14 2.30
N GLY A 15 0.29 -7.88 3.06
CA GLY A 15 1.49 -7.20 2.62
C GLY A 15 2.77 -7.97 2.91
N GLY A 16 3.91 -7.40 2.53
CA GLY A 16 5.22 -8.01 2.76
C GLY A 16 5.62 -8.16 4.24
N SER A 17 4.92 -7.52 5.16
CA SER A 17 5.15 -7.59 6.61
C SER A 17 4.20 -8.53 7.36
N GLY A 18 3.30 -9.24 6.64
CA GLY A 18 2.30 -10.13 7.22
C GLY A 18 0.88 -9.79 6.82
N LEU A 19 -0.07 -10.39 7.53
CA LEU A 19 -1.49 -10.21 7.35
C LEU A 19 -2.08 -9.38 8.49
N ARG A 20 -2.97 -8.47 8.13
CA ARG A 20 -3.80 -7.73 9.09
C ARG A 20 -5.27 -7.99 8.77
N LEU A 21 -6.06 -8.22 9.80
CA LEU A 21 -7.49 -8.50 9.68
C LEU A 21 -8.28 -7.49 10.50
N ALA A 22 -9.44 -7.10 10.00
CA ALA A 22 -10.41 -6.27 10.71
C ALA A 22 -11.81 -6.85 10.55
N LEU A 23 -12.46 -7.12 11.67
CA LEU A 23 -13.88 -7.51 11.74
C LEU A 23 -14.68 -6.34 12.31
N GLY A 24 -15.63 -5.82 11.55
CA GLY A 24 -16.47 -4.70 11.95
C GLY A 24 -17.91 -4.93 11.52
N ALA A 25 -18.84 -4.14 12.06
CA ALA A 25 -20.21 -4.12 11.58
C ALA A 25 -20.32 -3.34 10.25
N VAL A 26 -21.38 -3.61 9.50
CA VAL A 26 -21.77 -2.80 8.32
C VAL A 26 -21.96 -1.34 8.74
N ASP A 27 -22.58 -1.10 9.88
CA ASP A 27 -22.67 0.23 10.48
C ASP A 27 -21.32 0.62 11.12
N PRO A 28 -20.63 1.67 10.61
CA PRO A 28 -19.31 2.06 11.07
C PRO A 28 -19.26 2.58 12.52
N ARG A 29 -20.41 2.84 13.15
CA ARG A 29 -20.49 3.27 14.55
C ARG A 29 -20.14 2.16 15.55
N TYR A 30 -20.21 0.91 15.13
CA TYR A 30 -19.82 -0.21 16.00
C TYR A 30 -18.30 -0.43 15.99
N PRO A 31 -17.74 -0.90 17.12
CA PRO A 31 -16.30 -1.08 17.25
C PRO A 31 -15.76 -2.13 16.28
N VAL A 32 -14.55 -1.86 15.78
CA VAL A 32 -13.79 -2.78 14.93
C VAL A 32 -12.84 -3.60 15.77
N ARG A 33 -12.82 -4.92 15.57
CA ARG A 33 -11.82 -5.82 16.14
C ARG A 33 -10.74 -6.09 15.11
N THR A 34 -9.48 -6.02 15.53
CA THR A 34 -8.34 -6.25 14.63
C THR A 34 -7.46 -7.39 15.13
N ALA A 35 -6.81 -8.06 14.20
CA ALA A 35 -5.80 -9.08 14.49
C ALA A 35 -4.66 -9.00 13.47
N VAL A 36 -3.50 -9.53 13.84
CA VAL A 36 -2.29 -9.54 13.01
C VAL A 36 -1.72 -10.95 12.98
N CYS A 37 -1.36 -11.42 11.78
CA CYS A 37 -0.52 -12.59 11.58
C CYS A 37 0.84 -12.08 11.07
N ALA A 38 1.91 -12.35 11.80
CA ALA A 38 3.24 -11.81 11.51
C ALA A 38 3.91 -12.48 10.30
N GLU A 39 3.46 -13.69 9.92
CA GLU A 39 4.00 -14.39 8.76
C GLU A 39 3.36 -13.87 7.46
N PRO A 40 4.16 -13.38 6.49
CA PRO A 40 3.64 -13.00 5.19
C PRO A 40 3.14 -14.21 4.40
N VAL A 41 2.15 -13.99 3.54
CA VAL A 41 1.65 -15.05 2.64
C VAL A 41 2.74 -15.44 1.64
N ARG A 42 2.93 -16.74 1.46
CA ARG A 42 3.91 -17.28 0.51
C ARG A 42 3.55 -16.87 -0.91
N THR A 43 4.56 -16.48 -1.66
CA THR A 43 4.44 -16.11 -3.07
C THR A 43 5.53 -16.83 -3.85
N GLY A 44 5.18 -17.43 -4.98
CA GLY A 44 6.10 -18.17 -5.84
C GLY A 44 5.79 -17.96 -7.32
N SER A 45 6.40 -18.78 -8.18
CA SER A 45 6.18 -18.74 -9.64
C SER A 45 4.72 -18.99 -10.04
N ALA A 46 3.96 -19.68 -9.19
CA ALA A 46 2.53 -19.93 -9.38
C ALA A 46 1.62 -18.81 -8.84
N GLY A 47 2.20 -17.69 -8.39
CA GLY A 47 1.48 -16.58 -7.79
C GLY A 47 1.43 -16.62 -6.26
N ILE A 48 0.46 -15.91 -5.70
CA ILE A 48 0.20 -15.85 -4.25
C ILE A 48 -0.47 -17.16 -3.83
N ASP A 49 0.03 -17.78 -2.75
CA ASP A 49 -0.48 -19.06 -2.24
C ASP A 49 -1.82 -18.88 -1.50
N ALA A 50 -2.91 -19.25 -2.16
CA ALA A 50 -4.27 -19.13 -1.60
C ALA A 50 -4.49 -20.06 -0.39
N ALA A 51 -3.93 -21.27 -0.40
CA ALA A 51 -4.06 -22.21 0.71
C ALA A 51 -3.37 -21.67 1.96
N HIS A 52 -2.14 -21.16 1.82
CA HIS A 52 -1.41 -20.57 2.94
C HIS A 52 -2.10 -19.30 3.49
N LEU A 53 -2.72 -18.48 2.62
CA LEU A 53 -3.54 -17.36 3.08
C LEU A 53 -4.72 -17.84 3.92
N LEU A 54 -5.44 -18.85 3.46
CA LEU A 54 -6.58 -19.42 4.17
C LEU A 54 -6.18 -20.06 5.51
N GLU A 55 -5.07 -20.80 5.55
CA GLU A 55 -4.52 -21.40 6.76
C GLU A 55 -4.28 -20.36 7.86
N GLN A 56 -3.83 -19.16 7.48
CA GLN A 56 -3.61 -18.07 8.44
C GLN A 56 -4.90 -17.31 8.78
N VAL A 57 -5.75 -17.01 7.79
CA VAL A 57 -6.93 -16.15 7.96
C VAL A 57 -8.05 -16.87 8.72
N LEU A 58 -8.35 -18.13 8.37
CA LEU A 58 -9.53 -18.82 8.91
C LEU A 58 -9.53 -18.99 10.43
N PRO A 59 -8.44 -19.42 11.09
CA PRO A 59 -8.41 -19.53 12.55
C PRO A 59 -8.61 -18.18 13.23
N VAL A 60 -8.00 -17.13 12.69
CA VAL A 60 -8.10 -15.77 13.25
C VAL A 60 -9.52 -15.23 13.12
N VAL A 61 -10.15 -15.39 11.95
CA VAL A 61 -11.55 -14.96 11.75
C VAL A 61 -12.50 -15.69 12.67
N ARG A 62 -12.34 -17.00 12.87
CA ARG A 62 -13.16 -17.76 13.82
C ARG A 62 -13.01 -17.24 15.24
N GLY A 63 -11.79 -16.97 15.70
CA GLY A 63 -11.57 -16.36 17.02
C GLY A 63 -12.18 -14.97 17.16
N LEU A 64 -12.13 -14.14 16.11
CA LEU A 64 -12.80 -12.83 16.10
C LEU A 64 -14.33 -12.95 16.13
N LEU A 65 -14.91 -13.95 15.46
CA LEU A 65 -16.34 -14.21 15.47
C LEU A 65 -16.81 -14.74 16.84
N GLU A 66 -16.06 -15.67 17.44
CA GLU A 66 -16.34 -16.15 18.81
C GLU A 66 -16.34 -14.99 19.81
N ALA A 67 -15.36 -14.09 19.70
CA ALA A 67 -15.29 -12.88 20.53
C ALA A 67 -16.40 -11.84 20.23
N ALA A 68 -17.02 -11.90 19.05
CA ALA A 68 -18.15 -11.05 18.68
C ALA A 68 -19.48 -11.53 19.30
N GLY A 69 -19.58 -12.80 19.66
CA GLY A 69 -20.71 -13.39 20.35
C GLY A 69 -21.54 -14.37 19.51
N PRO A 70 -22.51 -15.04 20.13
CA PRO A 70 -23.37 -16.02 19.46
C PRO A 70 -24.14 -15.40 18.28
N GLY A 71 -24.19 -16.14 17.16
CA GLY A 71 -24.89 -15.67 15.94
C GLY A 71 -24.11 -14.68 15.10
N ALA A 72 -22.88 -14.31 15.47
CA ALA A 72 -22.02 -13.46 14.64
C ALA A 72 -21.67 -14.15 13.32
N ALA A 73 -21.94 -13.51 12.19
CA ALA A 73 -21.64 -14.02 10.86
C ALA A 73 -21.11 -12.92 9.96
N VAL A 74 -20.16 -13.28 9.07
CA VAL A 74 -19.63 -12.37 8.07
C VAL A 74 -20.48 -12.43 6.81
N THR A 75 -21.07 -11.30 6.42
CA THR A 75 -21.91 -11.21 5.22
C THR A 75 -21.14 -10.80 3.97
N ALA A 76 -20.06 -10.04 4.15
CA ALA A 76 -19.18 -9.64 3.05
C ALA A 76 -17.72 -9.55 3.50
N ALA A 77 -16.81 -9.76 2.57
CA ALA A 77 -15.38 -9.60 2.82
C ALA A 77 -14.69 -8.85 1.67
N ALA A 78 -13.60 -8.16 2.02
CA ALA A 78 -12.66 -7.64 1.03
C ALA A 78 -11.23 -8.00 1.43
N ILE A 79 -10.49 -8.56 0.48
CA ILE A 79 -9.11 -9.00 0.69
C ILE A 79 -8.21 -8.18 -0.23
N GLY A 80 -7.38 -7.34 0.36
CA GLY A 80 -6.29 -6.63 -0.29
C GLY A 80 -5.01 -7.45 -0.24
N ALA A 81 -4.33 -7.61 -1.37
CA ALA A 81 -3.06 -8.33 -1.39
C ALA A 81 -2.02 -7.66 -2.30
N ALA A 82 -0.80 -7.52 -1.77
CA ALA A 82 0.36 -7.11 -2.55
C ALA A 82 0.61 -8.11 -3.68
N GLY A 83 0.85 -7.59 -4.89
CA GLY A 83 1.03 -8.43 -6.08
C GLY A 83 -0.27 -8.98 -6.70
N MET A 84 -1.44 -8.70 -6.16
CA MET A 84 -2.74 -9.16 -6.71
C MET A 84 -2.91 -8.82 -8.19
N ALA A 85 -2.41 -7.68 -8.63
CA ALA A 85 -2.55 -7.22 -10.01
C ALA A 85 -1.83 -8.14 -11.03
N THR A 86 -0.75 -8.79 -10.64
CA THR A 86 0.12 -9.59 -11.53
C THR A 86 0.20 -11.07 -11.15
N LEU A 87 -0.04 -11.41 -9.89
CA LEU A 87 0.13 -12.75 -9.33
C LEU A 87 -1.14 -13.28 -8.65
N GLY A 88 -2.29 -12.59 -8.82
CA GLY A 88 -3.53 -12.87 -8.10
C GLY A 88 -4.47 -13.89 -8.73
N ASP A 89 -4.11 -14.53 -9.85
CA ASP A 89 -5.04 -15.42 -10.57
C ASP A 89 -5.51 -16.60 -9.72
N ARG A 90 -4.61 -17.22 -8.95
CA ARG A 90 -4.97 -18.31 -8.03
C ARG A 90 -5.90 -17.82 -6.92
N LEU A 91 -5.64 -16.65 -6.35
CA LEU A 91 -6.52 -16.07 -5.34
C LEU A 91 -7.93 -15.85 -5.90
N ARG A 92 -8.03 -15.31 -7.11
CA ARG A 92 -9.33 -15.10 -7.79
C ARG A 92 -10.06 -16.39 -8.08
N ALA A 93 -9.34 -17.45 -8.41
CA ALA A 93 -9.93 -18.77 -8.70
C ALA A 93 -10.36 -19.53 -7.44
N GLU A 94 -9.58 -19.48 -6.37
CA GLU A 94 -9.72 -20.40 -5.23
C GLU A 94 -10.48 -19.76 -4.03
N LEU A 95 -10.22 -18.47 -3.72
CA LEU A 95 -10.76 -17.83 -2.50
C LEU A 95 -12.29 -17.72 -2.47
N PRO A 96 -13.02 -17.42 -3.58
CA PRO A 96 -14.48 -17.28 -3.50
C PRO A 96 -15.17 -18.52 -2.97
N ALA A 97 -14.87 -19.69 -3.54
CA ALA A 97 -15.46 -20.96 -3.11
C ALA A 97 -15.02 -21.36 -1.71
N ALA A 98 -13.74 -21.17 -1.38
CA ALA A 98 -13.19 -21.53 -0.08
C ALA A 98 -13.79 -20.71 1.07
N LEU A 99 -13.92 -19.40 0.90
CA LEU A 99 -14.50 -18.50 1.91
C LEU A 99 -16.02 -18.68 2.04
N ALA A 100 -16.71 -18.92 0.92
CA ALA A 100 -18.14 -19.28 0.96
C ALA A 100 -18.38 -20.56 1.77
N SER A 101 -17.57 -21.60 1.53
CA SER A 101 -17.66 -22.87 2.25
C SER A 101 -17.27 -22.76 3.72
N ALA A 102 -16.18 -22.04 4.04
CA ALA A 102 -15.62 -22.01 5.39
C ALA A 102 -16.35 -21.03 6.35
N LEU A 103 -16.88 -19.92 5.84
CA LEU A 103 -17.40 -18.79 6.59
C LEU A 103 -18.80 -18.35 6.13
N GLY A 104 -19.38 -18.95 5.11
CA GLY A 104 -20.68 -18.55 4.56
C GLY A 104 -20.68 -17.19 3.84
N ILE A 105 -19.50 -16.69 3.45
CA ILE A 105 -19.37 -15.37 2.82
C ILE A 105 -19.97 -15.42 1.42
N GLY A 106 -21.06 -14.68 1.21
CA GLY A 106 -21.73 -14.60 -0.09
C GLY A 106 -21.24 -13.45 -0.99
N ARG A 107 -20.57 -12.46 -0.42
CA ARG A 107 -20.08 -11.26 -1.15
C ARG A 107 -18.60 -11.07 -0.86
N LEU A 108 -17.77 -11.13 -1.91
CA LEU A 108 -16.31 -11.04 -1.80
C LEU A 108 -15.78 -10.03 -2.81
N ALA A 109 -14.87 -9.16 -2.35
CA ALA A 109 -14.02 -8.34 -3.20
C ALA A 109 -12.56 -8.78 -3.02
N LEU A 110 -11.84 -8.95 -4.14
CA LEU A 110 -10.41 -9.21 -4.18
C LEU A 110 -9.74 -7.99 -4.81
N ALA A 111 -8.86 -7.33 -4.07
CA ALA A 111 -8.30 -6.05 -4.43
C ALA A 111 -6.76 -6.09 -4.45
N ALA A 112 -6.14 -5.36 -5.36
CA ALA A 112 -4.74 -5.01 -5.20
C ALA A 112 -4.56 -4.12 -3.96
N ASP A 113 -3.40 -4.24 -3.30
CA ASP A 113 -3.03 -3.43 -2.13
C ASP A 113 -3.13 -1.92 -2.38
N ALA A 114 -2.85 -1.47 -3.61
CA ALA A 114 -3.04 -0.08 -4.02
C ALA A 114 -4.52 0.36 -4.00
N VAL A 115 -5.47 -0.54 -4.29
CA VAL A 115 -6.90 -0.26 -4.22
C VAL A 115 -7.38 -0.14 -2.78
N THR A 116 -6.92 -1.02 -1.89
CA THR A 116 -7.23 -0.90 -0.47
C THR A 116 -6.56 0.33 0.15
N ALA A 117 -5.34 0.67 -0.27
CA ALA A 117 -4.69 1.92 0.10
C ALA A 117 -5.51 3.14 -0.37
N TYR A 118 -6.03 3.10 -1.60
CA TYR A 118 -6.92 4.15 -2.13
C TYR A 118 -8.20 4.28 -1.30
N ALA A 119 -8.89 3.17 -1.09
CA ALA A 119 -10.14 3.15 -0.32
C ALA A 119 -9.93 3.61 1.13
N GLY A 120 -8.80 3.25 1.74
CA GLY A 120 -8.44 3.72 3.09
C GLY A 120 -8.16 5.21 3.14
N ALA A 121 -7.47 5.74 2.15
CA ALA A 121 -7.05 7.13 2.13
C ALA A 121 -8.16 8.11 1.72
N LEU A 122 -8.91 7.79 0.67
CA LEU A 122 -9.93 8.66 0.07
C LEU A 122 -11.36 8.10 0.10
N GLY A 123 -11.54 6.85 0.57
CA GLY A 123 -12.84 6.19 0.47
C GLY A 123 -13.24 5.94 -0.98
N GLN A 124 -14.50 6.24 -1.31
CA GLN A 124 -15.06 6.07 -2.65
C GLN A 124 -15.28 7.44 -3.33
N ARG A 125 -14.29 8.32 -3.28
CA ARG A 125 -14.32 9.64 -3.92
C ARG A 125 -13.34 9.68 -5.10
N PRO A 126 -13.61 10.48 -6.16
CA PRO A 126 -12.64 10.73 -7.22
C PRO A 126 -11.35 11.36 -6.66
N GLY A 127 -10.19 10.99 -7.22
CA GLY A 127 -8.92 11.55 -6.79
C GLY A 127 -7.72 10.66 -7.14
N ALA A 128 -6.62 10.89 -6.46
CA ALA A 128 -5.39 10.10 -6.58
C ALA A 128 -4.80 9.77 -5.22
N VAL A 129 -4.20 8.60 -5.10
CA VAL A 129 -3.47 8.16 -3.91
C VAL A 129 -2.09 7.69 -4.31
N VAL A 130 -1.07 8.16 -3.61
CA VAL A 130 0.27 7.60 -3.70
C VAL A 130 0.51 6.75 -2.46
N ALA A 131 0.70 5.47 -2.67
CA ALA A 131 1.08 4.52 -1.63
C ALA A 131 2.59 4.30 -1.69
N GLY A 132 3.30 4.72 -0.63
CA GLY A 132 4.76 4.66 -0.53
C GLY A 132 5.21 3.85 0.68
N GLY A 133 6.09 2.91 0.45
CA GLY A 133 6.72 2.05 1.45
C GLY A 133 8.10 1.64 0.96
N THR A 134 8.37 0.33 0.93
CA THR A 134 9.56 -0.21 0.24
C THR A 134 9.56 0.19 -1.23
N GLY A 135 8.43 -0.01 -1.91
CA GLY A 135 8.18 0.52 -3.26
C GLY A 135 7.31 1.78 -3.24
N MET A 136 6.83 2.16 -4.43
CA MET A 136 5.92 3.29 -4.62
C MET A 136 4.99 3.01 -5.79
N ILE A 137 3.69 3.30 -5.61
CA ILE A 137 2.68 3.22 -6.66
C ILE A 137 1.70 4.38 -6.51
N ALA A 138 1.27 4.95 -7.61
CA ALA A 138 0.15 5.88 -7.65
C ALA A 138 -1.07 5.23 -8.31
N LEU A 139 -2.24 5.45 -7.74
CA LEU A 139 -3.51 4.98 -8.24
C LEU A 139 -4.54 6.12 -8.21
N GLY A 140 -5.25 6.33 -9.30
CA GLY A 140 -6.29 7.35 -9.40
C GLY A 140 -7.55 6.81 -10.06
N THR A 141 -8.68 7.42 -9.75
CA THR A 141 -9.96 7.10 -10.38
C THR A 141 -10.89 8.31 -10.37
N ASP A 142 -11.71 8.38 -11.42
CA ASP A 142 -12.91 9.23 -11.54
C ASP A 142 -14.19 8.48 -11.14
N LEU A 143 -14.04 7.28 -10.56
CA LEU A 143 -15.08 6.29 -10.26
C LEU A 143 -15.66 5.57 -11.50
N SER A 144 -15.15 5.83 -12.68
CA SER A 144 -15.50 5.05 -13.89
C SER A 144 -14.39 4.09 -14.29
N THR A 145 -13.13 4.54 -14.16
CA THR A 145 -11.94 3.76 -14.53
C THR A 145 -10.80 3.98 -13.55
N TRP A 146 -9.86 3.03 -13.51
CA TRP A 146 -8.61 3.15 -12.78
C TRP A 146 -7.48 3.65 -13.68
N ARG A 147 -6.65 4.53 -13.14
CA ARG A 147 -5.36 4.91 -13.70
C ARG A 147 -4.28 4.51 -12.72
N ARG A 148 -3.22 3.88 -13.21
CA ARG A 148 -2.07 3.47 -12.42
C ARG A 148 -0.80 4.09 -13.00
N ALA A 149 0.09 4.57 -12.14
CA ALA A 149 1.44 4.97 -12.49
C ALA A 149 2.42 4.35 -11.50
N ASP A 150 3.53 3.87 -12.03
CA ASP A 150 4.57 3.16 -11.30
C ASP A 150 4.11 1.86 -10.62
N GLY A 151 4.78 1.41 -9.54
CA GLY A 151 4.51 0.10 -8.93
C GLY A 151 5.04 -1.07 -9.74
N TRP A 152 6.12 -0.87 -10.51
CA TRP A 152 6.74 -1.89 -11.36
C TRP A 152 7.84 -2.68 -10.68
N GLY A 153 8.04 -2.45 -9.38
CA GLY A 153 9.11 -3.05 -8.59
C GLY A 153 10.43 -2.26 -8.70
N HIS A 154 11.30 -2.49 -7.73
CA HIS A 154 12.53 -1.73 -7.52
C HIS A 154 13.56 -1.78 -8.68
N LEU A 155 13.40 -2.69 -9.64
CA LEU A 155 14.28 -2.81 -10.80
C LEU A 155 13.78 -1.99 -12.00
N LEU A 156 12.47 -1.87 -12.18
CA LEU A 156 11.84 -1.26 -13.35
C LEU A 156 11.09 0.03 -13.03
N GLY A 157 10.90 0.34 -11.74
CA GLY A 157 10.11 1.46 -11.28
C GLY A 157 10.27 1.69 -9.78
N ASP A 158 9.15 1.94 -9.10
CA ASP A 158 9.07 2.33 -7.69
C ASP A 158 9.91 3.58 -7.40
N SER A 159 10.02 4.46 -8.41
CA SER A 159 10.87 5.65 -8.35
C SER A 159 10.39 6.63 -7.29
N GLY A 160 11.28 6.99 -6.37
CA GLY A 160 10.93 7.80 -5.19
C GLY A 160 10.44 6.99 -4.00
N GLY A 161 10.27 5.66 -4.13
CA GLY A 161 9.99 4.76 -3.02
C GLY A 161 11.19 4.53 -2.09
N GLY A 162 10.97 3.85 -0.96
CA GLY A 162 12.02 3.64 0.05
C GLY A 162 13.25 2.92 -0.49
N ALA A 163 13.06 1.87 -1.30
CA ALA A 163 14.17 1.15 -1.91
C ALA A 163 14.95 2.01 -2.91
N TRP A 164 14.26 2.87 -3.65
CA TRP A 164 14.89 3.82 -4.56
C TRP A 164 15.73 4.85 -3.80
N ILE A 165 15.16 5.49 -2.78
CA ILE A 165 15.85 6.47 -1.92
C ILE A 165 17.07 5.84 -1.26
N GLY A 166 16.89 4.67 -0.65
CA GLY A 166 17.97 3.97 0.03
C GLY A 166 19.08 3.56 -0.91
N ARG A 167 18.77 3.07 -2.12
CA ARG A 167 19.76 2.75 -3.14
C ARG A 167 20.58 3.98 -3.57
N GLU A 168 19.91 5.11 -3.84
CA GLU A 168 20.60 6.36 -4.20
C GLU A 168 21.51 6.84 -3.05
N GLY A 169 21.03 6.71 -1.79
CA GLY A 169 21.83 7.03 -0.62
C GLY A 169 23.06 6.12 -0.46
N LEU A 170 22.89 4.81 -0.65
CA LEU A 170 24.00 3.86 -0.60
C LEU A 170 24.98 4.06 -1.76
N ASP A 171 24.53 4.38 -2.99
CA ASP A 171 25.43 4.74 -4.09
C ASP A 171 26.27 5.99 -3.74
N ALA A 172 25.64 7.02 -3.15
CA ALA A 172 26.36 8.21 -2.71
C ALA A 172 27.38 7.91 -1.59
N ALA A 173 27.04 7.02 -0.67
CA ALA A 173 27.97 6.55 0.37
C ALA A 173 29.15 5.79 -0.24
N MET A 174 28.91 4.86 -1.17
CA MET A 174 29.96 4.10 -1.85
C MET A 174 30.84 5.00 -2.73
N ARG A 175 30.27 6.05 -3.35
CA ARG A 175 31.08 7.07 -4.05
C ARG A 175 32.02 7.81 -3.12
N ALA A 176 31.59 8.13 -1.89
CA ALA A 176 32.46 8.76 -0.90
C ALA A 176 33.57 7.79 -0.48
N HIS A 177 33.25 6.52 -0.25
CA HIS A 177 34.23 5.48 0.06
C HIS A 177 35.32 5.35 -1.02
N ASP A 178 34.93 5.41 -2.29
CA ASP A 178 35.85 5.34 -3.42
C ASP A 178 36.58 6.67 -3.73
N GLY A 179 36.24 7.77 -3.08
CA GLY A 179 36.76 9.11 -3.38
C GLY A 179 36.21 9.70 -4.71
N ARG A 180 35.06 9.22 -5.21
CA ARG A 180 34.43 9.70 -6.45
C ARG A 180 33.59 10.96 -6.21
N ARG A 181 33.42 11.77 -7.26
CA ARG A 181 32.52 12.93 -7.24
C ARG A 181 31.08 12.50 -6.99
N GLY A 182 30.32 13.34 -6.29
CA GLY A 182 28.93 13.08 -5.93
C GLY A 182 28.76 12.12 -4.76
N GLY A 183 29.84 11.78 -4.07
CA GLY A 183 29.82 11.04 -2.82
C GLY A 183 29.37 11.93 -1.64
N SER A 184 28.82 11.30 -0.61
CA SER A 184 28.44 11.93 0.64
C SER A 184 29.15 11.25 1.81
N PRO A 185 30.11 11.91 2.47
CA PRO A 185 30.75 11.40 3.68
C PRO A 185 29.75 11.16 4.82
N ALA A 186 28.71 12.00 4.94
CA ALA A 186 27.68 11.83 5.95
C ALA A 186 26.90 10.52 5.74
N LEU A 187 26.51 10.23 4.48
CA LEU A 187 25.84 8.96 4.15
C LEU A 187 26.77 7.75 4.30
N LEU A 188 28.09 7.91 4.07
CA LEU A 188 29.06 6.85 4.32
C LEU A 188 29.14 6.51 5.80
N GLU A 189 29.21 7.50 6.68
CA GLU A 189 29.18 7.30 8.15
C GLU A 189 27.91 6.57 8.59
N ARG A 190 26.75 6.94 8.02
CA ARG A 190 25.48 6.27 8.31
C ARG A 190 25.46 4.83 7.79
N LEU A 191 25.97 4.59 6.56
CA LEU A 191 26.12 3.24 6.01
C LEU A 191 26.94 2.35 6.95
N GLU A 192 28.10 2.83 7.38
CA GLU A 192 29.00 2.06 8.24
C GLU A 192 28.40 1.82 9.65
N THR A 193 27.61 2.76 10.14
CA THR A 193 26.86 2.60 11.40
C THR A 193 25.80 1.51 11.29
N VAL A 194 25.05 1.45 10.17
CA VAL A 194 23.90 0.55 10.01
C VAL A 194 24.32 -0.83 9.53
N PHE A 195 25.26 -0.90 8.59
CA PHE A 195 25.62 -2.15 7.88
C PHE A 195 27.03 -2.63 8.12
N GLY A 196 27.85 -1.88 8.87
CA GLY A 196 29.27 -2.16 9.04
C GLY A 196 30.12 -1.62 7.90
N PRO A 197 31.40 -2.03 7.78
CA PRO A 197 32.35 -1.48 6.83
C PRO A 197 31.81 -1.49 5.39
N ALA A 198 31.95 -0.35 4.69
CA ALA A 198 31.39 -0.14 3.34
C ALA A 198 31.81 -1.25 2.35
N ALA A 199 33.05 -1.71 2.42
CA ALA A 199 33.56 -2.79 1.56
C ALA A 199 32.80 -4.12 1.73
N GLY A 200 32.13 -4.35 2.88
CA GLY A 200 31.33 -5.53 3.15
C GLY A 200 29.90 -5.48 2.58
N LEU A 201 29.40 -4.30 2.20
CA LEU A 201 28.02 -4.11 1.75
C LEU A 201 27.58 -5.02 0.59
N PRO A 202 28.41 -5.27 -0.45
CA PRO A 202 28.04 -6.19 -1.52
C PRO A 202 27.77 -7.60 -1.03
N GLY A 203 28.59 -8.12 -0.13
CA GLY A 203 28.42 -9.44 0.49
C GLY A 203 27.15 -9.55 1.35
N LEU A 204 26.72 -8.44 1.95
CA LEU A 204 25.48 -8.38 2.70
C LEU A 204 24.26 -8.31 1.79
N LEU A 205 24.31 -7.53 0.67
CA LEU A 205 23.16 -7.20 -0.14
C LEU A 205 22.85 -8.25 -1.22
N TYR A 206 23.86 -8.68 -1.99
CA TYR A 206 23.64 -9.50 -3.19
C TYR A 206 23.06 -10.90 -2.93
N PRO A 207 23.40 -11.62 -1.85
CA PRO A 207 22.82 -12.93 -1.58
C PRO A 207 21.36 -12.90 -1.14
N ARG A 208 20.82 -11.74 -0.74
CA ARG A 208 19.49 -11.62 -0.15
C ARG A 208 18.38 -11.70 -1.19
N THR A 209 17.26 -12.30 -0.80
CA THR A 209 16.02 -12.31 -1.59
C THR A 209 15.14 -11.09 -1.30
N ASP A 210 15.29 -10.49 -0.11
CA ASP A 210 14.57 -9.30 0.36
C ASP A 210 15.34 -7.99 0.15
N ARG A 211 16.19 -7.93 -0.89
CA ARG A 211 17.00 -6.74 -1.24
C ARG A 211 16.23 -5.42 -1.22
N PRO A 212 15.00 -5.34 -1.77
CA PRO A 212 14.25 -4.09 -1.73
C PRO A 212 13.98 -3.59 -0.30
N ALA A 213 13.68 -4.49 0.62
CA ALA A 213 13.45 -4.13 2.02
C ALA A 213 14.74 -3.65 2.69
N LEU A 214 15.87 -4.32 2.42
CA LEU A 214 17.17 -3.87 2.91
C LEU A 214 17.55 -2.49 2.36
N LEU A 215 17.36 -2.26 1.07
CA LEU A 215 17.58 -0.93 0.47
C LEU A 215 16.69 0.12 1.13
N ALA A 216 15.40 -0.16 1.28
CA ALA A 216 14.44 0.76 1.89
C ALA A 216 14.77 1.08 3.35
N SER A 217 15.42 0.18 4.09
CA SER A 217 15.83 0.43 5.48
C SER A 217 16.85 1.56 5.61
N PHE A 218 17.54 1.93 4.52
CA PHE A 218 18.48 3.05 4.51
C PHE A 218 17.82 4.40 4.17
N ALA A 219 16.59 4.43 3.67
CA ALA A 219 15.91 5.68 3.34
C ALA A 219 15.74 6.66 4.51
N PRO A 220 15.44 6.22 5.75
CA PRO A 220 15.43 7.11 6.91
C PRO A 220 16.77 7.78 7.19
N GLU A 221 17.89 7.11 6.91
CA GLU A 221 19.23 7.66 7.08
C GLU A 221 19.52 8.79 6.09
N VAL A 222 19.01 8.64 4.85
CA VAL A 222 19.07 9.72 3.85
C VAL A 222 18.28 10.93 4.34
N ALA A 223 17.08 10.71 4.87
CA ALA A 223 16.26 11.79 5.41
C ALA A 223 16.93 12.50 6.61
N ALA A 224 17.57 11.74 7.50
CA ALA A 224 18.29 12.29 8.65
C ALA A 224 19.47 13.18 8.23
N CYS A 225 20.15 12.87 7.11
CA CYS A 225 21.27 13.68 6.61
C CYS A 225 20.83 14.91 5.80
N ALA A 226 19.60 14.95 5.28
CA ALA A 226 19.18 15.94 4.29
C ALA A 226 19.27 17.40 4.76
N GLY A 227 19.19 17.65 6.08
CA GLY A 227 19.30 19.00 6.66
C GLY A 227 20.72 19.61 6.57
N THR A 228 21.74 18.77 6.47
CA THR A 228 23.16 19.19 6.51
C THR A 228 23.97 18.69 5.31
N ASP A 229 23.45 17.74 4.54
CA ASP A 229 24.11 17.15 3.38
C ASP A 229 23.34 17.43 2.08
N GLY A 230 23.96 18.18 1.18
CA GLY A 230 23.34 18.58 -0.10
C GLY A 230 23.05 17.41 -1.06
N THR A 231 23.81 16.30 -0.96
CA THR A 231 23.58 15.09 -1.74
C THR A 231 22.32 14.38 -1.24
N ALA A 232 22.19 14.20 0.07
CA ALA A 232 20.98 13.61 0.68
C ALA A 232 19.73 14.46 0.37
N ALA A 233 19.83 15.80 0.51
CA ALA A 233 18.74 16.71 0.14
C ALA A 233 18.36 16.59 -1.35
N THR A 234 19.34 16.41 -2.24
CA THR A 234 19.08 16.23 -3.68
C THR A 234 18.39 14.90 -3.98
N ILE A 235 18.75 13.83 -3.28
CA ILE A 235 18.08 12.52 -3.42
C ILE A 235 16.59 12.67 -3.05
N LEU A 236 16.27 13.34 -1.94
CA LEU A 236 14.88 13.53 -1.52
C LEU A 236 14.09 14.44 -2.44
N ARG A 237 14.67 15.50 -2.99
CA ARG A 237 14.00 16.33 -4.01
C ARG A 237 13.70 15.53 -5.28
N ARG A 238 14.63 14.68 -5.75
CA ARG A 238 14.38 13.79 -6.89
C ARG A 238 13.28 12.77 -6.58
N ALA A 239 13.29 12.20 -5.38
CA ALA A 239 12.21 11.31 -4.94
C ALA A 239 10.86 12.02 -4.95
N ALA A 240 10.79 13.25 -4.46
CA ALA A 240 9.59 14.07 -4.47
C ALA A 240 9.08 14.34 -5.88
N ALA A 241 9.96 14.68 -6.82
CA ALA A 241 9.61 14.87 -8.22
C ALA A 241 9.02 13.60 -8.85
N HIS A 242 9.60 12.42 -8.58
CA HIS A 242 9.04 11.15 -9.03
C HIS A 242 7.66 10.86 -8.44
N ILE A 243 7.48 11.09 -7.13
CA ILE A 243 6.20 10.92 -6.45
C ILE A 243 5.12 11.83 -7.05
N ALA A 244 5.45 13.11 -7.25
CA ALA A 244 4.54 14.08 -7.85
C ALA A 244 4.19 13.76 -9.31
N ALA A 245 5.18 13.32 -10.11
CA ALA A 245 4.96 12.90 -11.48
C ALA A 245 4.03 11.68 -11.58
N ALA A 246 4.19 10.69 -10.67
CA ALA A 246 3.30 9.54 -10.62
C ALA A 246 1.87 9.95 -10.20
N ALA A 247 1.73 10.84 -9.21
CA ALA A 247 0.44 11.39 -8.81
C ALA A 247 -0.24 12.15 -9.96
N ALA A 248 0.51 13.00 -10.67
CA ALA A 248 0.01 13.75 -11.82
C ALA A 248 -0.51 12.83 -12.94
N ALA A 249 0.22 11.75 -13.23
CA ALA A 249 -0.15 10.80 -14.29
C ALA A 249 -1.48 10.07 -14.02
N VAL A 250 -1.88 9.93 -12.77
CA VAL A 250 -3.13 9.24 -12.38
C VAL A 250 -4.24 10.18 -11.96
N CYS A 251 -3.94 11.46 -11.74
CA CYS A 251 -4.98 12.44 -11.43
C CYS A 251 -6.05 12.40 -12.51
N PRO A 252 -7.33 12.31 -12.15
CA PRO A 252 -8.41 12.43 -13.12
C PRO A 252 -8.27 13.74 -13.88
N GLY A 253 -8.38 13.70 -15.21
CA GLY A 253 -8.36 14.91 -16.03
C GLY A 253 -9.55 15.82 -15.70
N PRO A 254 -9.54 17.09 -16.11
CA PRO A 254 -10.68 17.97 -15.94
C PRO A 254 -11.85 17.34 -16.71
N ALA A 255 -12.81 16.79 -15.98
CA ALA A 255 -14.09 16.44 -16.57
C ALA A 255 -14.85 17.75 -16.88
N GLU A 256 -15.55 17.82 -18.00
CA GLU A 256 -16.25 19.04 -18.46
C GLU A 256 -17.22 19.63 -17.41
N HIS A 257 -17.52 18.88 -16.35
CA HIS A 257 -18.48 19.26 -15.30
C HIS A 257 -17.91 19.29 -13.87
N HIS A 258 -16.61 19.01 -13.65
CA HIS A 258 -16.00 19.10 -12.32
C HIS A 258 -15.18 20.39 -12.19
N THR A 259 -15.77 21.38 -11.52
CA THR A 259 -15.08 22.64 -11.13
C THR A 259 -14.28 22.49 -9.85
N GLU A 260 -14.46 21.41 -9.11
CA GLU A 260 -13.77 21.16 -7.84
C GLU A 260 -12.36 20.60 -8.02
N ALA A 261 -11.48 20.97 -7.12
CA ALA A 261 -10.11 20.46 -7.06
C ALA A 261 -10.13 18.95 -6.72
N TYR A 262 -9.32 18.16 -7.42
CA TYR A 262 -9.13 16.76 -7.08
C TYR A 262 -8.35 16.62 -5.77
N GLU A 263 -8.69 15.59 -4.99
CA GLU A 263 -7.95 15.25 -3.79
C GLU A 263 -6.80 14.29 -4.12
N ILE A 264 -5.62 14.60 -3.56
CA ILE A 264 -4.47 13.69 -3.55
C ILE A 264 -4.20 13.32 -2.10
N ALA A 265 -4.06 12.03 -1.81
CA ALA A 265 -3.61 11.57 -0.51
C ALA A 265 -2.31 10.76 -0.62
N LEU A 266 -1.44 10.93 0.37
CA LEU A 266 -0.21 10.16 0.53
C LEU A 266 -0.40 9.18 1.68
N THR A 267 -0.08 7.90 1.45
CA THR A 267 -0.23 6.85 2.46
C THR A 267 0.97 5.90 2.47
N GLY A 268 1.18 5.23 3.60
CA GLY A 268 2.27 4.28 3.79
C GLY A 268 3.47 4.81 4.57
N GLY A 269 4.38 3.89 4.88
CA GLY A 269 5.51 4.15 5.79
C GLY A 269 6.53 5.15 5.28
N LEU A 270 6.64 5.30 3.95
CA LEU A 270 7.55 6.25 3.30
C LEU A 270 7.37 7.68 3.82
N PHE A 271 6.12 8.12 3.95
CA PHE A 271 5.79 9.49 4.34
C PHE A 271 6.00 9.80 5.82
N ARG A 272 6.38 8.79 6.63
CA ARG A 272 6.83 8.99 8.02
C ARG A 272 8.23 9.60 8.11
N MET A 273 8.95 9.73 7.00
CA MET A 273 10.21 10.48 6.96
C MET A 273 10.03 11.98 7.23
N GLY A 274 8.79 12.46 7.32
CA GLY A 274 8.45 13.82 7.75
C GLY A 274 8.83 14.88 6.73
N GLU A 275 9.10 16.10 7.22
CA GLU A 275 9.28 17.28 6.38
C GLU A 275 10.45 17.20 5.40
N ALA A 276 11.46 16.39 5.68
CA ALA A 276 12.58 16.20 4.76
C ALA A 276 12.14 15.68 3.38
N LEU A 277 11.07 14.84 3.34
CA LEU A 277 10.45 14.39 2.11
C LEU A 277 9.16 15.13 1.79
N LEU A 278 8.28 15.34 2.78
CA LEU A 278 6.95 15.92 2.56
C LEU A 278 7.01 17.39 2.10
N GLY A 279 8.01 18.16 2.54
CA GLY A 279 8.23 19.54 2.07
C GLY A 279 8.40 19.58 0.55
N PRO A 280 9.46 18.94 0.02
CA PRO A 280 9.67 18.82 -1.42
C PRO A 280 8.49 18.20 -2.19
N VAL A 281 7.79 17.19 -1.63
CA VAL A 281 6.61 16.59 -2.28
C VAL A 281 5.49 17.61 -2.44
N ARG A 282 5.23 18.45 -1.44
CA ARG A 282 4.21 19.51 -1.53
C ARG A 282 4.58 20.56 -2.58
N GLU A 283 5.84 20.95 -2.67
CA GLU A 283 6.33 21.90 -3.67
C GLU A 283 6.12 21.33 -5.09
N GLU A 284 6.56 20.11 -5.33
CA GLU A 284 6.42 19.44 -6.62
C GLU A 284 4.95 19.19 -7.01
N LEU A 285 4.08 18.81 -6.06
CA LEU A 285 2.65 18.67 -6.33
C LEU A 285 1.99 19.99 -6.68
N ALA A 286 2.37 21.09 -6.00
CA ALA A 286 1.85 22.43 -6.31
C ALA A 286 2.24 22.88 -7.72
N GLU A 287 3.41 22.48 -8.20
CA GLU A 287 3.90 22.79 -9.56
C GLU A 287 3.23 21.89 -10.61
N GLN A 288 3.26 20.57 -10.40
CA GLN A 288 2.83 19.58 -11.41
C GLN A 288 1.31 19.39 -11.47
N VAL A 289 0.60 19.61 -10.35
CA VAL A 289 -0.85 19.39 -10.24
C VAL A 289 -1.52 20.56 -9.49
N PRO A 290 -1.42 21.81 -9.99
CA PRO A 290 -1.83 23.03 -9.26
C PRO A 290 -3.31 23.07 -8.91
N ARG A 291 -4.15 22.25 -9.55
CA ARG A 291 -5.58 22.10 -9.24
C ARG A 291 -5.90 21.01 -8.25
N ALA A 292 -4.91 20.25 -7.81
CA ALA A 292 -5.11 19.20 -6.80
C ALA A 292 -4.93 19.76 -5.39
N ARG A 293 -5.67 19.19 -4.46
CA ARG A 293 -5.55 19.48 -3.03
C ARG A 293 -4.96 18.26 -2.32
N LEU A 294 -3.82 18.44 -1.69
CA LEU A 294 -3.27 17.41 -0.82
C LEU A 294 -4.10 17.32 0.46
N VAL A 295 -4.61 16.12 0.75
CA VAL A 295 -5.43 15.84 1.94
C VAL A 295 -4.78 14.75 2.79
N PRO A 296 -4.97 14.75 4.11
CA PRO A 296 -4.59 13.62 4.94
C PRO A 296 -5.31 12.34 4.51
N ALA A 297 -4.60 11.21 4.51
CA ALA A 297 -5.24 9.91 4.34
C ALA A 297 -6.21 9.66 5.52
N ALA A 298 -7.47 9.29 5.23
CA ALA A 298 -8.48 9.05 6.25
C ALA A 298 -8.20 7.77 7.07
N GLY A 299 -7.54 6.79 6.45
CA GLY A 299 -7.15 5.54 7.08
C GLY A 299 -6.08 4.81 6.26
N ASP A 300 -5.68 3.65 6.75
CA ASP A 300 -4.68 2.78 6.16
C ASP A 300 -5.31 1.71 5.22
N PRO A 301 -4.52 0.85 4.53
CA PRO A 301 -5.05 -0.20 3.65
C PRO A 301 -6.00 -1.20 4.36
N LEU A 302 -5.79 -1.51 5.64
CA LEU A 302 -6.71 -2.37 6.39
C LEU A 302 -8.08 -1.69 6.58
N HIS A 303 -8.08 -0.41 6.92
CA HIS A 303 -9.31 0.39 6.95
C HIS A 303 -9.99 0.39 5.58
N GLY A 304 -9.21 0.56 4.51
CA GLY A 304 -9.73 0.54 3.14
C GLY A 304 -10.36 -0.80 2.74
N SER A 305 -9.75 -1.93 3.12
CA SER A 305 -10.36 -3.24 2.87
C SER A 305 -11.69 -3.39 3.63
N LEU A 306 -11.76 -2.91 4.87
CA LEU A 306 -13.01 -2.92 5.64
C LEU A 306 -14.09 -2.03 5.02
N GLU A 307 -13.72 -0.84 4.52
CA GLU A 307 -14.66 0.07 3.83
C GLU A 307 -15.17 -0.53 2.51
N ILE A 308 -14.34 -1.24 1.74
CA ILE A 308 -14.78 -1.98 0.55
C ILE A 308 -15.77 -3.08 0.95
N ALA A 309 -15.50 -3.82 2.02
CA ALA A 309 -16.40 -4.87 2.50
C ALA A 309 -17.75 -4.30 2.98
N ARG A 310 -17.75 -3.16 3.67
CA ARG A 310 -18.97 -2.42 4.07
C ARG A 310 -19.80 -1.98 2.88
N ALA A 311 -19.13 -1.36 1.89
CA ALA A 311 -19.78 -0.92 0.67
C ALA A 311 -20.38 -2.10 -0.13
N LEU A 312 -19.68 -3.24 -0.16
CA LEU A 312 -20.14 -4.45 -0.81
C LEU A 312 -21.37 -5.04 -0.09
N ALA A 313 -21.38 -5.06 1.24
CA ALA A 313 -22.53 -5.52 2.04
C ALA A 313 -23.76 -4.66 1.80
N GLY A 314 -23.61 -3.34 1.74
CA GLY A 314 -24.69 -2.37 1.52
C GLY A 314 -25.07 -2.16 0.04
N ALA A 315 -24.50 -2.91 -0.91
CA ALA A 315 -24.65 -2.70 -2.36
C ALA A 315 -24.30 -1.27 -2.82
N GLY A 316 -23.39 -0.62 -2.08
CA GLY A 316 -22.95 0.76 -2.32
C GLY A 316 -21.50 0.87 -2.83
N LEU A 317 -20.92 -0.20 -3.37
CA LEU A 317 -19.58 -0.17 -3.93
C LEU A 317 -19.55 0.63 -5.24
N ARG A 318 -18.86 1.79 -5.20
CA ARG A 318 -18.72 2.72 -6.32
C ARG A 318 -17.36 2.65 -6.99
N LEU A 319 -16.36 2.04 -6.33
CA LEU A 319 -15.04 1.84 -6.93
C LEU A 319 -15.18 0.97 -8.18
N PRO A 320 -14.59 1.36 -9.33
CA PRO A 320 -14.81 0.66 -10.58
C PRO A 320 -14.23 -0.75 -10.54
N PRO A 321 -14.98 -1.77 -10.99
CA PRO A 321 -14.44 -3.10 -11.12
C PRO A 321 -13.32 -3.12 -12.17
N HIS A 322 -12.30 -3.97 -11.94
CA HIS A 322 -11.19 -4.15 -12.86
C HIS A 322 -10.61 -5.55 -12.69
N PRO A 323 -10.38 -6.31 -13.76
CA PRO A 323 -9.94 -7.71 -13.66
C PRO A 323 -8.71 -7.95 -12.81
N ALA A 324 -7.75 -7.02 -12.85
CA ALA A 324 -6.49 -7.13 -12.11
C ALA A 324 -6.47 -6.33 -10.80
N LEU A 325 -7.25 -5.24 -10.67
CA LEU A 325 -7.16 -4.34 -9.53
C LEU A 325 -8.26 -4.55 -8.50
N LEU A 326 -9.53 -4.73 -8.93
CA LEU A 326 -10.68 -4.93 -8.06
C LEU A 326 -11.66 -5.91 -8.69
N SER A 327 -11.58 -7.16 -8.29
CA SER A 327 -12.48 -8.22 -8.75
C SER A 327 -13.56 -8.47 -7.72
N VAL A 328 -14.82 -8.47 -8.17
CA VAL A 328 -15.99 -8.83 -7.37
C VAL A 328 -16.63 -10.05 -8.05
N PRO A 329 -16.34 -11.27 -7.59
CA PRO A 329 -16.90 -12.49 -8.16
C PRO A 329 -18.44 -12.47 -8.12
N GLY A 330 -19.09 -12.79 -9.25
CA GLY A 330 -20.54 -12.77 -9.37
C GLY A 330 -21.15 -11.43 -9.83
N VAL A 331 -20.35 -10.39 -10.05
CA VAL A 331 -20.73 -9.15 -10.74
C VAL A 331 -19.99 -9.15 -12.08
N THR A 332 -20.68 -9.50 -13.15
CA THR A 332 -20.19 -9.38 -14.55
C THR A 332 -20.78 -8.14 -15.19
#